data_d8dd4cfdbb4e1c26239fe411ca39ff21
#
_entry.id   d8dd4cfdbb4e1c26239fe411ca39ff21
#
_cell.length_a   1.000
_cell.length_b   1.000
_cell.length_c   1.000
_cell.angle_alpha   90.00
_cell.angle_beta   90.00
_cell.angle_gamma   90.00
#
_symmetry.space_group_name_H-M   'P 1'
#
loop_
_entity.id
_entity.type
_entity.pdbx_description
1 polymer ?
#
loop_
_entity_poly.entity_id
_entity_poly.type
_entity_poly.pdbx_seq_one_letter_code
_entity_poly.pdbx_strand_id
1 'polypeptide(L)'
;MSRDVKYIGMDVHKEAVVIAVLNSSGKLVMESIVETKASSILQFIHGLRGELHVTWEEGTWAAWLYDLLQPQVARVLVCDPRRNALLKEGNKSDKIDARKLADLLRTGMLRPVYHGEHGLRTLRELGRSYQTLGQDLNRVMNRIKALYLSLIHI
;
A
#
# COMPACT_ATOMS: atom_id res chain seq x y z
N MET A 1 -12.26 -3.00 -30.76
CA MET A 1 -11.19 -3.87 -30.23
C MET A 1 -11.21 -3.72 -28.72
N SER A 2 -11.47 -4.80 -28.00
CA SER A 2 -11.37 -4.79 -26.52
C SER A 2 -9.88 -4.56 -26.17
N ARG A 3 -9.57 -3.48 -25.46
CA ARG A 3 -8.23 -3.26 -24.94
C ARG A 3 -7.92 -4.40 -23.96
N ASP A 4 -6.75 -5.03 -24.12
CA ASP A 4 -6.26 -6.07 -23.19
C ASP A 4 -5.80 -5.39 -21.89
N VAL A 5 -6.78 -5.13 -20.99
CA VAL A 5 -6.54 -4.50 -19.69
C VAL A 5 -6.22 -5.56 -18.66
N LYS A 6 -5.15 -5.36 -17.91
CA LYS A 6 -4.75 -6.21 -16.79
C LYS A 6 -4.83 -5.44 -15.49
N TYR A 7 -5.43 -6.08 -14.49
CA TYR A 7 -5.59 -5.55 -13.14
C TYR A 7 -4.61 -6.25 -12.21
N ILE A 8 -3.75 -5.48 -11.60
CA ILE A 8 -2.60 -5.98 -10.83
C ILE A 8 -2.77 -5.53 -9.38
N GLY A 9 -2.92 -6.50 -8.47
CA GLY A 9 -2.89 -6.26 -7.03
C GLY A 9 -1.53 -6.64 -6.47
N MET A 10 -1.00 -5.77 -5.62
CA MET A 10 0.29 -5.99 -4.96
C MET A 10 0.11 -5.94 -3.45
N ASP A 11 0.53 -6.99 -2.76
CA ASP A 11 0.69 -7.00 -1.32
C ASP A 11 2.16 -6.78 -0.99
N VAL A 12 2.47 -5.61 -0.42
CA VAL A 12 3.83 -5.08 -0.33
C VAL A 12 4.39 -5.27 1.07
N HIS A 13 5.41 -6.13 1.18
CA HIS A 13 6.16 -6.37 2.40
C HIS A 13 7.60 -5.82 2.28
N LYS A 14 8.31 -5.82 3.40
CA LYS A 14 9.69 -5.30 3.48
C LYS A 14 10.65 -6.00 2.51
N GLU A 15 10.53 -7.32 2.36
CA GLU A 15 11.49 -8.13 1.62
C GLU A 15 10.94 -8.64 0.29
N ALA A 16 9.61 -8.81 0.22
CA ALA A 16 8.95 -9.35 -0.96
C ALA A 16 7.63 -8.64 -1.24
N VAL A 17 7.26 -8.60 -2.51
CA VAL A 17 5.95 -8.16 -3.01
C VAL A 17 5.25 -9.35 -3.62
N VAL A 18 4.06 -9.67 -3.14
CA VAL A 18 3.19 -10.68 -3.74
C VAL A 18 2.30 -10.00 -4.77
N ILE A 19 2.32 -10.49 -5.99
CA ILE A 19 1.64 -9.88 -7.13
C ILE A 19 0.63 -10.87 -7.72
N ALA A 20 -0.59 -10.40 -7.95
CA ALA A 20 -1.61 -11.12 -8.67
C ALA A 20 -2.09 -10.29 -9.87
N VAL A 21 -2.20 -10.92 -11.02
CA VAL A 21 -2.63 -10.30 -12.29
C VAL A 21 -3.92 -10.93 -12.74
N LEU A 22 -4.97 -10.14 -12.87
CA LEU A 22 -6.27 -10.54 -13.42
C LEU A 22 -6.47 -9.92 -14.80
N ASN A 23 -7.21 -10.62 -15.67
CA ASN A 23 -7.70 -10.03 -16.91
C ASN A 23 -9.01 -9.27 -16.69
N SER A 24 -9.57 -8.67 -17.73
CA SER A 24 -10.85 -7.94 -17.69
C SER A 24 -12.05 -8.77 -17.24
N SER A 25 -12.03 -10.10 -17.45
CA SER A 25 -13.07 -11.00 -16.96
C SER A 25 -12.91 -11.42 -15.49
N GLY A 26 -11.85 -10.98 -14.79
CA GLY A 26 -11.56 -11.37 -13.42
C GLY A 26 -10.85 -12.72 -13.28
N LYS A 27 -10.41 -13.32 -14.40
CA LYS A 27 -9.66 -14.57 -14.37
C LYS A 27 -8.20 -14.28 -14.01
N LEU A 28 -7.63 -15.09 -13.10
CA LEU A 28 -6.22 -15.05 -12.76
C LEU A 28 -5.35 -15.42 -13.97
N VAL A 29 -4.48 -14.53 -14.37
CA VAL A 29 -3.53 -14.72 -15.48
C VAL A 29 -2.19 -15.18 -14.94
N MET A 30 -1.72 -14.55 -13.85
CA MET A 30 -0.39 -14.81 -13.30
C MET A 30 -0.36 -14.44 -11.82
N GLU A 31 0.47 -15.16 -11.07
CA GLU A 31 0.91 -14.78 -9.73
C GLU A 31 2.42 -14.84 -9.65
N SER A 32 3.02 -13.97 -8.89
CA SER A 32 4.46 -13.96 -8.65
C SER A 32 4.77 -13.41 -7.27
N ILE A 33 5.92 -13.79 -6.76
CA ILE A 33 6.54 -13.20 -5.59
C ILE A 33 7.88 -12.66 -6.06
N VAL A 34 8.09 -11.35 -5.91
CA VAL A 34 9.30 -10.66 -6.33
C VAL A 34 9.94 -9.96 -5.14
N GLU A 35 11.24 -9.75 -5.17
CA GLU A 35 11.92 -8.96 -4.15
C GLU A 35 11.42 -7.50 -4.16
N THR A 36 11.37 -6.86 -2.99
CA THR A 36 11.03 -5.44 -2.85
C THR A 36 12.20 -4.57 -3.29
N LYS A 37 12.54 -4.70 -4.57
CA LYS A 37 13.59 -3.95 -5.28
C LYS A 37 13.03 -3.36 -6.56
N ALA A 38 13.44 -2.14 -6.90
CA ALA A 38 13.00 -1.45 -8.11
C ALA A 38 13.23 -2.29 -9.37
N SER A 39 14.43 -2.88 -9.52
CA SER A 39 14.79 -3.70 -10.67
C SER A 39 13.87 -4.91 -10.84
N SER A 40 13.59 -5.65 -9.77
CA SER A 40 12.76 -6.86 -9.80
C SER A 40 11.30 -6.53 -10.13
N ILE A 41 10.77 -5.47 -9.54
CA ILE A 41 9.39 -5.00 -9.78
C ILE A 41 9.26 -4.49 -11.24
N LEU A 42 10.19 -3.67 -11.71
CA LEU A 42 10.16 -3.16 -13.09
C LEU A 42 10.31 -4.27 -14.12
N GLN A 43 11.19 -5.24 -13.86
CA GLN A 43 11.35 -6.40 -14.74
C GLN A 43 10.04 -7.19 -14.86
N PHE A 44 9.33 -7.38 -13.75
CA PHE A 44 8.03 -8.04 -13.76
C PHE A 44 6.99 -7.23 -14.57
N ILE A 45 6.87 -5.94 -14.31
CA ILE A 45 5.92 -5.05 -15.00
C ILE A 45 6.21 -4.97 -16.50
N HIS A 46 7.48 -4.84 -16.90
CA HIS A 46 7.86 -4.78 -18.33
C HIS A 46 7.65 -6.11 -19.06
N GLY A 47 7.59 -7.22 -18.33
CA GLY A 47 7.24 -8.53 -18.91
C GLY A 47 5.76 -8.70 -19.24
N LEU A 48 4.89 -7.84 -18.72
CA LEU A 48 3.46 -7.88 -18.98
C LEU A 48 3.10 -7.09 -20.24
N ARG A 49 2.10 -7.59 -21.00
CA ARG A 49 1.57 -6.92 -22.19
C ARG A 49 0.17 -6.39 -21.90
N GLY A 50 -0.20 -5.31 -22.61
CA GLY A 50 -1.52 -4.69 -22.51
C GLY A 50 -1.53 -3.42 -21.67
N GLU A 51 -2.72 -2.93 -21.38
CA GLU A 51 -2.93 -1.76 -20.50
C GLU A 51 -2.92 -2.20 -19.05
N LEU A 52 -1.94 -1.74 -18.26
CA LEU A 52 -1.72 -2.17 -16.90
C LEU A 52 -2.34 -1.19 -15.90
N HIS A 53 -3.23 -1.68 -15.06
CA HIS A 53 -3.79 -0.97 -13.90
C HIS A 53 -3.27 -1.63 -12.63
N VAL A 54 -2.64 -0.87 -11.75
CA VAL A 54 -1.94 -1.41 -10.57
C VAL A 54 -2.51 -0.81 -9.29
N THR A 55 -2.62 -1.62 -8.24
CA THR A 55 -3.05 -1.19 -6.91
C THR A 55 -2.26 -1.87 -5.80
N TRP A 56 -2.10 -1.16 -4.70
CA TRP A 56 -1.60 -1.65 -3.41
C TRP A 56 -2.15 -0.79 -2.28
N GLU A 57 -1.97 -1.25 -1.05
CA GLU A 57 -2.41 -0.53 0.13
C GLU A 57 -1.41 0.53 0.59
N GLU A 58 -1.94 1.63 1.15
CA GLU A 58 -1.14 2.67 1.79
C GLU A 58 -0.29 2.08 2.92
N GLY A 59 1.00 2.38 2.93
CA GLY A 59 1.96 1.90 3.90
C GLY A 59 3.34 2.53 3.71
N THR A 60 4.33 2.02 4.42
CA THR A 60 5.69 2.56 4.41
C THR A 60 6.30 2.67 3.01
N TRP A 61 6.03 1.71 2.15
CA TRP A 61 6.58 1.62 0.79
C TRP A 61 5.71 2.26 -0.30
N ALA A 62 4.50 2.72 0.06
CA ALA A 62 3.50 3.13 -0.92
C ALA A 62 3.96 4.32 -1.76
N ALA A 63 4.59 5.33 -1.17
CA ALA A 63 5.05 6.51 -1.88
C ALA A 63 6.21 6.20 -2.84
N TRP A 64 7.19 5.41 -2.39
CA TRP A 64 8.29 4.97 -3.25
C TRP A 64 7.78 4.15 -4.45
N LEU A 65 6.88 3.20 -4.19
CA LEU A 65 6.32 2.36 -5.24
C LEU A 65 5.46 3.16 -6.23
N TYR A 66 4.76 4.19 -5.74
CA TYR A 66 4.01 5.11 -6.58
C TYR A 66 4.92 5.83 -7.56
N ASP A 67 6.02 6.42 -7.08
CA ASP A 67 6.98 7.12 -7.94
C ASP A 67 7.66 6.18 -8.95
N LEU A 68 7.89 4.93 -8.56
CA LEU A 68 8.49 3.91 -9.42
C LEU A 68 7.54 3.49 -10.54
N LEU A 69 6.26 3.26 -10.26
CA LEU A 69 5.30 2.63 -11.17
C LEU A 69 4.45 3.60 -11.96
N GLN A 70 4.19 4.80 -11.43
CA GLN A 70 3.34 5.80 -12.09
C GLN A 70 3.77 6.09 -13.55
N PRO A 71 5.06 6.23 -13.89
CA PRO A 71 5.48 6.45 -15.28
C PRO A 71 5.47 5.18 -16.15
N GLN A 72 5.28 4.00 -15.58
CA GLN A 72 5.44 2.70 -16.26
C GLN A 72 4.12 2.03 -16.63
N VAL A 73 3.00 2.48 -16.05
CA VAL A 73 1.69 1.83 -16.19
C VAL A 73 0.61 2.84 -16.54
N ALA A 74 -0.50 2.38 -17.09
CA ALA A 74 -1.59 3.26 -17.51
C ALA A 74 -2.34 3.88 -16.32
N ARG A 75 -2.44 3.15 -15.21
CA ARG A 75 -3.13 3.62 -14.00
C ARG A 75 -2.52 3.05 -12.73
N VAL A 76 -2.29 3.92 -11.76
CA VAL A 76 -1.95 3.54 -10.38
C VAL A 76 -3.06 4.00 -9.45
N LEU A 77 -3.46 3.13 -8.52
CA LEU A 77 -4.39 3.45 -7.46
C LEU A 77 -3.85 2.90 -6.14
N VAL A 78 -3.49 3.79 -5.22
CA VAL A 78 -3.14 3.41 -3.85
C VAL A 78 -4.41 3.50 -3.00
N CYS A 79 -4.70 2.48 -2.21
CA CYS A 79 -5.95 2.39 -1.45
C CYS A 79 -5.72 2.37 0.07
N ASP A 80 -6.75 2.75 0.83
CA ASP A 80 -6.72 2.77 2.28
C ASP A 80 -7.02 1.36 2.83
N PRO A 81 -6.06 0.72 3.56
CA PRO A 81 -6.26 -0.62 4.11
C PRO A 81 -7.41 -0.71 5.10
N ARG A 82 -7.70 0.36 5.84
CA ARG A 82 -8.79 0.39 6.83
C ARG A 82 -10.16 0.31 6.16
N ARG A 83 -10.32 0.97 5.01
CA ARG A 83 -11.58 0.96 4.25
C ARG A 83 -11.78 -0.33 3.48
N ASN A 84 -10.70 -1.03 3.16
CA ASN A 84 -10.74 -2.31 2.47
C ASN A 84 -10.89 -3.51 3.42
N ALA A 85 -10.66 -3.35 4.72
CA ALA A 85 -10.70 -4.45 5.69
C ALA A 85 -12.04 -5.19 5.68
N LEU A 86 -13.15 -4.49 5.57
CA LEU A 86 -14.49 -5.08 5.47
C LEU A 86 -14.73 -5.86 4.17
N LEU A 87 -14.04 -5.47 3.08
CA LEU A 87 -14.14 -6.12 1.77
C LEU A 87 -13.21 -7.35 1.65
N LYS A 88 -12.30 -7.50 2.61
CA LYS A 88 -11.30 -8.57 2.65
C LYS A 88 -11.66 -9.72 3.60
N GLU A 89 -12.90 -9.82 4.06
CA GLU A 89 -13.32 -10.92 4.96
C GLU A 89 -13.04 -12.30 4.35
N GLY A 90 -12.53 -13.22 5.17
CA GLY A 90 -12.20 -14.59 4.81
C GLY A 90 -10.77 -15.00 5.12
N ASN A 91 -10.34 -16.13 4.57
CA ASN A 91 -8.99 -16.68 4.76
C ASN A 91 -7.92 -15.67 4.34
N LYS A 92 -6.97 -15.42 5.25
CA LYS A 92 -5.85 -14.52 5.03
C LYS A 92 -4.64 -15.30 4.52
N SER A 93 -4.19 -14.94 3.33
CA SER A 93 -2.83 -15.23 2.85
C SER A 93 -2.45 -14.09 1.89
N ASP A 94 -1.18 -13.77 1.83
CA ASP A 94 -0.66 -12.68 0.99
C ASP A 94 -1.09 -12.82 -0.48
N LYS A 95 -1.16 -14.05 -0.99
CA LYS A 95 -1.66 -14.33 -2.35
C LYS A 95 -3.15 -14.02 -2.50
N ILE A 96 -3.96 -14.39 -1.51
CA ILE A 96 -5.40 -14.10 -1.50
C ILE A 96 -5.61 -12.59 -1.41
N ASP A 97 -4.80 -11.89 -0.61
CA ASP A 97 -4.89 -10.44 -0.46
C ASP A 97 -4.51 -9.71 -1.75
N ALA A 98 -3.46 -10.12 -2.45
CA ALA A 98 -3.09 -9.57 -3.75
C ALA A 98 -4.19 -9.82 -4.82
N ARG A 99 -4.80 -11.02 -4.87
CA ARG A 99 -5.92 -11.31 -5.78
C ARG A 99 -7.15 -10.45 -5.48
N LYS A 100 -7.53 -10.32 -4.20
CA LYS A 100 -8.65 -9.48 -3.77
C LYS A 100 -8.43 -8.03 -4.16
N LEU A 101 -7.23 -7.48 -3.96
CA LEU A 101 -6.87 -6.12 -4.38
C LEU A 101 -7.04 -5.95 -5.90
N ALA A 102 -6.56 -6.90 -6.70
CA ALA A 102 -6.71 -6.84 -8.15
C ALA A 102 -8.18 -6.87 -8.59
N ASP A 103 -9.02 -7.69 -7.95
CA ASP A 103 -10.45 -7.77 -8.26
C ASP A 103 -11.23 -6.53 -7.81
N LEU A 104 -10.91 -5.98 -6.64
CA LEU A 104 -11.48 -4.71 -6.16
C LEU A 104 -11.09 -3.53 -7.07
N LEU A 105 -9.87 -3.53 -7.63
CA LEU A 105 -9.46 -2.56 -8.63
C LEU A 105 -10.29 -2.70 -9.91
N ARG A 106 -10.47 -3.93 -10.39
CA ARG A 106 -11.25 -4.24 -11.60
C ARG A 106 -12.70 -3.82 -11.47
N THR A 107 -13.32 -4.07 -10.32
CA THR A 107 -14.73 -3.74 -10.04
C THR A 107 -14.95 -2.28 -9.64
N GLY A 108 -13.87 -1.48 -9.50
CA GLY A 108 -13.95 -0.06 -9.11
C GLY A 108 -14.37 0.17 -7.66
N MET A 109 -14.23 -0.83 -6.78
CA MET A 109 -14.67 -0.75 -5.39
C MET A 109 -13.60 -0.15 -4.45
N LEU A 110 -12.37 0.06 -4.94
CA LEU A 110 -11.30 0.67 -4.17
C LEU A 110 -11.49 2.18 -4.04
N ARG A 111 -11.23 2.71 -2.87
CA ARG A 111 -11.16 4.15 -2.63
C ARG A 111 -9.71 4.61 -2.67
N PRO A 112 -9.35 5.56 -3.56
CA PRO A 112 -7.99 6.03 -3.68
C PRO A 112 -7.59 6.85 -2.47
N VAL A 113 -6.31 6.70 -2.07
CA VAL A 113 -5.58 7.63 -1.22
C VAL A 113 -4.83 8.60 -2.14
N TYR A 114 -4.89 9.88 -1.82
CA TYR A 114 -4.22 10.89 -2.63
C TYR A 114 -2.70 10.79 -2.49
N HIS A 115 -2.04 10.53 -3.60
CA HIS A 115 -0.60 10.66 -3.79
C HIS A 115 -0.35 11.85 -4.73
N GLY A 116 -0.22 13.05 -4.13
CA GLY A 116 0.03 14.27 -4.86
C GLY A 116 1.52 14.59 -5.01
N GLU A 117 1.79 15.81 -5.44
CA GLU A 117 3.14 16.35 -5.63
C GLU A 117 4.03 16.16 -4.39
N HIS A 118 5.33 16.05 -4.60
CA HIS A 118 6.34 15.82 -3.55
C HIS A 118 6.22 16.78 -2.36
N GLY A 119 5.89 18.06 -2.59
CA GLY A 119 5.76 19.07 -1.52
C GLY A 119 4.65 18.76 -0.52
N LEU A 120 3.45 18.38 -0.97
CA LEU A 120 2.35 18.00 -0.11
C LEU A 120 2.60 16.68 0.62
N ARG A 121 3.32 15.76 -0.03
CA ARG A 121 3.73 14.50 0.58
C ARG A 121 4.71 14.73 1.73
N THR A 122 5.73 15.55 1.50
CA THR A 122 6.70 15.95 2.53
C THR A 122 6.03 16.66 3.70
N LEU A 123 5.10 17.57 3.43
CA LEU A 123 4.35 18.26 4.48
C LEU A 123 3.51 17.29 5.32
N ARG A 124 2.87 16.30 4.69
CA ARG A 124 2.13 15.26 5.40
C ARG A 124 3.04 14.41 6.29
N GLU A 125 4.20 14.01 5.80
CA GLU A 125 5.18 13.24 6.58
C GLU A 125 5.70 14.04 7.78
N LEU A 126 6.02 15.32 7.59
CA LEU A 126 6.42 16.22 8.67
C LEU A 126 5.30 16.39 9.71
N GLY A 127 4.04 16.55 9.27
CA GLY A 127 2.89 16.63 10.16
C GLY A 127 2.68 15.36 11.00
N ARG A 128 2.82 14.18 10.38
CA ARG A 128 2.75 12.90 11.09
C ARG A 128 3.88 12.77 12.11
N SER A 129 5.11 13.09 11.72
CA SER A 129 6.28 13.05 12.61
C SER A 129 6.09 14.00 13.81
N TYR A 130 5.61 15.20 13.58
CA TYR A 130 5.31 16.16 14.64
C TYR A 130 4.27 15.61 15.63
N GLN A 131 3.17 15.04 15.13
CA GLN A 131 2.14 14.43 15.99
C GLN A 131 2.69 13.26 16.81
N THR A 132 3.51 12.39 16.19
CA THR A 132 4.12 11.24 16.89
C THR A 132 5.04 11.71 18.00
N LEU A 133 5.92 12.68 17.73
CA LEU A 133 6.81 13.26 18.72
C LEU A 133 6.05 13.92 19.88
N GLY A 134 4.96 14.63 19.57
CA GLY A 134 4.08 15.22 20.60
C GLY A 134 3.43 14.16 21.50
N GLN A 135 2.98 13.05 20.92
CA GLN A 135 2.44 11.92 21.69
C GLN A 135 3.50 11.26 22.57
N ASP A 136 4.70 11.06 22.06
CA ASP A 136 5.81 10.47 22.82
C ASP A 136 6.26 11.38 23.96
N LEU A 137 6.34 12.68 23.72
CA LEU A 137 6.59 13.66 24.77
C LEU A 137 5.54 13.55 25.90
N ASN A 138 4.26 13.52 25.56
CA ASN A 138 3.19 13.38 26.54
C ASN A 138 3.32 12.06 27.34
N ARG A 139 3.66 10.96 26.67
CA ARG A 139 3.89 9.68 27.35
C ARG A 139 5.04 9.76 28.34
N VAL A 140 6.18 10.37 27.96
CA VAL A 140 7.33 10.57 28.84
C VAL A 140 6.97 11.46 30.01
N MET A 141 6.30 12.58 29.78
CA MET A 141 5.83 13.49 30.85
C MET A 141 4.91 12.79 31.84
N ASN A 142 3.99 11.97 31.36
CA ASN A 142 3.09 11.20 32.23
C ASN A 142 3.84 10.16 33.07
N ARG A 143 4.85 9.49 32.50
CA ARG A 143 5.72 8.56 33.25
C ARG A 143 6.50 9.28 34.34
N ILE A 144 7.07 10.45 34.04
CA ILE A 144 7.80 11.26 35.03
C ILE A 144 6.85 11.68 36.17
N LYS A 145 5.63 12.16 35.84
CA LYS A 145 4.63 12.53 36.85
C LYS A 145 4.26 11.34 37.74
N ALA A 146 4.06 10.16 37.13
CA ALA A 146 3.73 8.94 37.88
C ALA A 146 4.84 8.53 38.85
N LEU A 147 6.11 8.58 38.41
CA LEU A 147 7.27 8.34 39.26
C LEU A 147 7.36 9.35 40.41
N TYR A 148 7.18 10.64 40.13
CA TYR A 148 7.22 11.69 41.13
C TYR A 148 6.13 11.46 42.21
N LEU A 149 4.90 11.16 41.79
CA LEU A 149 3.81 10.87 42.70
C LEU A 149 4.09 9.62 43.55
N SER A 150 4.68 8.58 43.00
CA SER A 150 5.04 7.36 43.75
C SER A 150 6.13 7.63 44.79
N LEU A 151 7.04 8.58 44.53
CA LEU A 151 8.09 8.95 45.50
C LEU A 151 7.58 9.84 46.62
N ILE A 152 6.53 10.63 46.42
CA ILE A 152 5.93 11.47 47.47
C ILE A 152 5.14 10.66 48.49
N HIS A 153 4.60 9.51 48.07
CA HIS A 153 3.78 8.65 48.93
C HIS A 153 4.59 7.59 49.71
N ILE A 154 5.92 7.64 49.65
CA ILE A 154 6.81 6.88 50.52
C ILE A 154 7.15 7.73 51.73
#